data_5f12241921e2d2fd025f0d3419d25bfe
#
_entry.id   5f12241921e2d2fd025f0d3419d25bfe
#
_cell.length_a   1.000
_cell.length_b   1.000
_cell.length_c   1.000
_cell.angle_alpha   90.00
_cell.angle_beta   90.00
_cell.angle_gamma   90.00
#
_symmetry.space_group_name_H-M   'P 1'
#
loop_
_entity.id
_entity.type
_entity.pdbx_description
1 polymer ?
#
loop_
_entity_poly.entity_id
_entity_poly.type
_entity_poly.pdbx_seq_one_letter_code
_entity_poly.pdbx_strand_id
1 'polypeptide(L)'
;MVEYKFNAQKLNGQAISGTLTAESSSEGKKKIQRLAEKNQLKLLTVEKKSTFLYKAQKGTDKPIHGEQKAFNKKEVEDALARLGYKPLSVNKKLLDFQAKPPVSEIVTFVKISAELLEQKLAYGEILTLLINDTQNLALKNTLKEINNELKKGADSQATFLKYQDIFGKFTAYMLGLASKSGNMTEIYLATAKFLERTQEFRKNMRSALITPMVTVFVLFLAVLFYVGYIFPETAKLFVRFGVELPPMTAFTLKISDFLMENPLLVTALFIIPPIAMWQFSRTDKGKYMIDQYILKLPVIGSLIHKTLIEVFCRVFYTLYSGSAESIEPIRIAAEATGNAYFEDRVKNIAIPLMVKKGVGVTESFEASGVFTETALSRFHSGEETGTIKNTALQLANYYETETVYKLKNLIELIQVGIAMFIMVVMILLTLVSAETATVRPKTPGTAAITNTIDGNIA
;
A
#
# COMPACT_ATOMS: atom_id res chain seq x y z
N MET A 1 -17.70 4.67 -0.55
CA MET A 1 -18.76 5.25 -1.41
C MET A 1 -19.10 6.67 -0.93
N VAL A 2 -19.38 7.57 -1.86
CA VAL A 2 -19.71 8.98 -1.57
C VAL A 2 -21.18 9.20 -1.92
N GLU A 3 -21.97 9.73 -0.96
CA GLU A 3 -23.38 10.07 -1.19
C GLU A 3 -23.53 11.54 -1.56
N TYR A 4 -24.36 11.77 -2.56
CA TYR A 4 -24.73 13.10 -3.04
C TYR A 4 -26.24 13.28 -2.96
N LYS A 5 -26.67 14.49 -2.60
CA LYS A 5 -28.04 14.96 -2.72
C LYS A 5 -28.06 16.04 -3.79
N PHE A 6 -28.95 15.91 -4.75
CA PHE A 6 -29.15 16.93 -5.78
C PHE A 6 -30.57 17.44 -5.75
N ASN A 7 -30.70 18.72 -5.97
CA ASN A 7 -31.99 19.36 -6.21
C ASN A 7 -31.97 19.87 -7.64
N ALA A 8 -33.00 19.57 -8.37
CA ALA A 8 -33.16 19.93 -9.77
C ALA A 8 -34.59 20.38 -10.05
N GLN A 9 -34.79 21.05 -11.16
CA GLN A 9 -36.09 21.51 -11.62
C GLN A 9 -36.36 20.97 -13.01
N LYS A 10 -37.55 20.41 -13.23
CA LYS A 10 -38.01 20.02 -14.57
C LYS A 10 -38.36 21.26 -15.40
N LEU A 11 -38.43 21.10 -16.71
CA LEU A 11 -38.87 22.17 -17.65
C LEU A 11 -40.25 22.74 -17.31
N ASN A 12 -41.13 21.95 -16.67
CA ASN A 12 -42.46 22.38 -16.20
C ASN A 12 -42.45 23.13 -14.85
N GLY A 13 -41.25 23.47 -14.31
CA GLY A 13 -41.11 24.17 -13.03
C GLY A 13 -41.13 23.29 -11.78
N GLN A 14 -41.45 22.00 -11.89
CA GLN A 14 -41.53 21.09 -10.75
C GLN A 14 -40.15 20.79 -10.15
N ALA A 15 -39.99 21.03 -8.82
CA ALA A 15 -38.78 20.70 -8.12
C ALA A 15 -38.68 19.18 -7.87
N ILE A 16 -37.49 18.62 -8.09
CA ILE A 16 -37.16 17.23 -7.83
C ILE A 16 -35.88 17.20 -6.96
N SER A 17 -35.89 16.39 -5.93
CA SER A 17 -34.69 16.06 -5.13
C SER A 17 -34.43 14.56 -5.20
N GLY A 18 -33.14 14.19 -5.25
CA GLY A 18 -32.75 12.79 -5.25
C GLY A 18 -31.39 12.61 -4.56
N THR A 19 -31.12 11.38 -4.16
CA THR A 19 -29.81 10.98 -3.62
C THR A 19 -29.15 9.99 -4.55
N LEU A 20 -27.83 10.07 -4.70
CA LEU A 20 -27.03 9.19 -5.54
C LEU A 20 -25.75 8.81 -4.82
N THR A 21 -25.38 7.54 -4.89
CA THR A 21 -24.11 7.01 -4.38
C THR A 21 -23.12 6.78 -5.52
N ALA A 22 -21.86 7.11 -5.28
CA ALA A 22 -20.76 6.91 -6.23
C ALA A 22 -19.48 6.45 -5.51
N GLU A 23 -18.60 5.79 -6.22
CA GLU A 23 -17.34 5.32 -5.65
C GLU A 23 -16.36 6.46 -5.43
N SER A 24 -16.34 7.44 -6.32
CA SER A 24 -15.47 8.62 -6.21
C SER A 24 -16.23 9.94 -6.37
N SER A 25 -15.58 11.01 -5.88
CA SER A 25 -16.16 12.37 -6.01
C SER A 25 -16.30 12.83 -7.46
N SER A 26 -15.37 12.44 -8.33
CA SER A 26 -15.42 12.76 -9.76
C SER A 26 -16.54 12.02 -10.46
N GLU A 27 -16.70 10.74 -10.15
CA GLU A 27 -17.73 9.88 -10.72
C GLU A 27 -19.15 10.31 -10.31
N GLY A 28 -19.33 10.67 -9.03
CA GLY A 28 -20.61 11.14 -8.52
C GLY A 28 -21.11 12.39 -9.24
N LYS A 29 -20.25 13.36 -9.45
CA LYS A 29 -20.59 14.57 -10.21
C LYS A 29 -20.93 14.24 -11.67
N LYS A 30 -20.14 13.37 -12.35
CA LYS A 30 -20.43 12.93 -13.72
C LYS A 30 -21.75 12.17 -13.84
N LYS A 31 -22.06 11.28 -12.88
CA LYS A 31 -23.34 10.55 -12.86
C LYS A 31 -24.53 11.48 -12.69
N ILE A 32 -24.44 12.46 -11.79
CA ILE A 32 -25.52 13.46 -11.59
C ILE A 32 -25.71 14.30 -12.85
N GLN A 33 -24.62 14.73 -13.47
CA GLN A 33 -24.69 15.50 -14.70
C GLN A 33 -25.34 14.72 -15.84
N ARG A 34 -24.95 13.45 -16.06
CA ARG A 34 -25.58 12.56 -17.05
C ARG A 34 -27.08 12.32 -16.78
N LEU A 35 -27.45 12.16 -15.48
CA LEU A 35 -28.85 12.01 -15.09
C LEU A 35 -29.66 13.29 -15.38
N ALA A 36 -29.09 14.45 -15.14
CA ALA A 36 -29.69 15.73 -15.42
C ALA A 36 -29.90 15.94 -16.94
N GLU A 37 -28.87 15.65 -17.74
CA GLU A 37 -28.92 15.71 -19.21
C GLU A 37 -29.97 14.74 -19.78
N LYS A 38 -29.94 13.46 -19.35
CA LYS A 38 -30.89 12.43 -19.83
C LYS A 38 -32.34 12.76 -19.53
N ASN A 39 -32.62 13.39 -18.38
CA ASN A 39 -33.99 13.71 -17.95
C ASN A 39 -34.34 15.18 -18.14
N GLN A 40 -33.56 15.96 -18.89
CA GLN A 40 -33.74 17.38 -19.15
C GLN A 40 -34.04 18.20 -17.87
N LEU A 41 -33.22 17.93 -16.82
CA LEU A 41 -33.33 18.59 -15.53
C LEU A 41 -32.32 19.75 -15.42
N LYS A 42 -32.79 20.88 -14.94
CA LYS A 42 -31.91 21.99 -14.53
C LYS A 42 -31.46 21.75 -13.10
N LEU A 43 -30.17 21.42 -12.92
CA LEU A 43 -29.58 21.25 -11.60
C LEU A 43 -29.51 22.59 -10.87
N LEU A 44 -30.05 22.65 -9.65
CA LEU A 44 -30.03 23.82 -8.79
C LEU A 44 -28.90 23.70 -7.75
N THR A 45 -28.82 22.57 -7.03
CA THR A 45 -27.78 22.33 -6.04
C THR A 45 -27.33 20.88 -6.07
N VAL A 46 -26.04 20.66 -5.85
CA VAL A 46 -25.43 19.33 -5.67
C VAL A 46 -24.58 19.37 -4.41
N GLU A 47 -25.04 18.67 -3.39
CA GLU A 47 -24.41 18.64 -2.08
C GLU A 47 -23.83 17.26 -1.80
N LYS A 48 -22.55 17.23 -1.39
CA LYS A 48 -21.89 16.00 -0.97
C LYS A 48 -22.12 15.81 0.52
N LYS A 49 -22.54 14.60 0.93
CA LYS A 49 -22.63 14.24 2.34
C LYS A 49 -21.26 14.39 2.99
N SER A 50 -21.20 15.21 4.02
CA SER A 50 -19.98 15.62 4.73
C SER A 50 -20.19 15.54 6.23
N THR A 51 -19.12 15.39 7.00
CA THR A 51 -19.18 15.40 8.45
C THR A 51 -19.19 16.85 8.96
N PHE A 52 -20.16 17.17 9.81
CA PHE A 52 -20.27 18.45 10.51
C PHE A 52 -19.96 18.24 11.98
N LEU A 53 -19.15 19.13 12.54
CA LEU A 53 -18.90 19.27 13.97
C LEU A 53 -19.95 20.20 14.52
N TYR A 54 -20.67 19.77 15.57
CA TYR A 54 -21.62 20.63 16.21
C TYR A 54 -21.35 20.80 17.70
N LYS A 55 -21.71 21.97 18.22
CA LYS A 55 -21.83 22.28 19.62
C LYS A 55 -23.26 22.68 19.87
N ALA A 56 -23.95 21.96 20.76
CA ALA A 56 -25.35 22.17 21.02
C ALA A 56 -25.63 22.10 22.52
N GLN A 57 -26.67 22.79 22.99
CA GLN A 57 -27.06 22.90 24.39
C GLN A 57 -28.54 22.62 24.54
N LYS A 58 -28.91 21.90 25.59
CA LYS A 58 -30.32 21.67 25.98
C LYS A 58 -30.60 22.40 27.29
N GLY A 59 -31.46 23.40 27.19
CA GLY A 59 -31.77 24.25 28.37
C GLY A 59 -30.54 24.91 28.99
N THR A 60 -30.32 24.69 30.27
CA THR A 60 -29.18 25.18 31.06
C THR A 60 -28.05 24.17 31.20
N ASP A 61 -28.17 23.00 30.57
CA ASP A 61 -27.15 21.93 30.65
C ASP A 61 -25.82 22.35 30.01
N LYS A 62 -24.73 21.63 30.36
CA LYS A 62 -23.44 21.86 29.73
C LYS A 62 -23.51 21.57 28.21
N PRO A 63 -22.88 22.41 27.38
CA PRO A 63 -22.87 22.18 25.93
C PRO A 63 -22.26 20.83 25.58
N ILE A 64 -22.93 20.09 24.70
CA ILE A 64 -22.45 18.85 24.12
C ILE A 64 -21.75 19.12 22.81
N HIS A 65 -20.72 18.36 22.52
CA HIS A 65 -20.00 18.37 21.24
C HIS A 65 -20.22 17.03 20.55
N GLY A 66 -20.42 17.06 19.24
CA GLY A 66 -20.59 15.84 18.47
C GLY A 66 -20.30 16.03 16.98
N GLU A 67 -20.32 14.93 16.27
CA GLU A 67 -20.17 14.90 14.82
C GLU A 67 -21.42 14.28 14.20
N GLN A 68 -21.89 14.87 13.10
CA GLN A 68 -23.02 14.35 12.34
C GLN A 68 -22.74 14.41 10.85
N LYS A 69 -23.04 13.32 10.13
CA LYS A 69 -22.98 13.27 8.66
C LYS A 69 -24.29 13.85 8.11
N ALA A 70 -24.18 14.92 7.30
CA ALA A 70 -25.31 15.58 6.66
C ALA A 70 -24.88 16.14 5.29
N PHE A 71 -25.85 16.51 4.46
CA PHE A 71 -25.56 17.14 3.18
C PHE A 71 -25.24 18.62 3.33
N ASN A 72 -25.90 19.30 4.26
CA ASN A 72 -25.65 20.71 4.56
C ASN A 72 -25.77 21.02 6.06
N LYS A 73 -25.34 22.22 6.42
CA LYS A 73 -25.36 22.74 7.81
C LYS A 73 -26.77 22.79 8.39
N LYS A 74 -27.75 23.21 7.58
CA LYS A 74 -29.14 23.37 7.98
C LYS A 74 -29.78 22.04 8.39
N GLU A 75 -29.45 20.95 7.69
CA GLU A 75 -29.93 19.61 8.04
C GLU A 75 -29.49 19.17 9.45
N VAL A 76 -28.27 19.53 9.86
CA VAL A 76 -27.78 19.28 11.24
C VAL A 76 -28.48 20.16 12.26
N GLU A 77 -28.66 21.44 11.95
CA GLU A 77 -29.38 22.38 12.81
C GLU A 77 -30.82 21.95 13.03
N ASP A 78 -31.53 21.55 11.96
CA ASP A 78 -32.90 21.06 12.04
C ASP A 78 -33.01 19.74 12.83
N ALA A 79 -32.04 18.83 12.65
CA ALA A 79 -32.00 17.58 13.41
C ALA A 79 -31.78 17.81 14.91
N LEU A 80 -30.87 18.72 15.28
CA LEU A 80 -30.62 19.10 16.67
C LEU A 80 -31.84 19.79 17.29
N ALA A 81 -32.51 20.68 16.55
CA ALA A 81 -33.73 21.35 17.00
C ALA A 81 -34.85 20.36 17.27
N ARG A 82 -35.07 19.35 16.42
CA ARG A 82 -36.05 18.26 16.63
C ARG A 82 -35.79 17.46 17.91
N LEU A 83 -34.50 17.32 18.31
CA LEU A 83 -34.11 16.65 19.53
C LEU A 83 -34.15 17.56 20.77
N GLY A 84 -34.61 18.82 20.61
CA GLY A 84 -34.70 19.80 21.68
C GLY A 84 -33.39 20.49 22.06
N TYR A 85 -32.35 20.36 21.22
CA TYR A 85 -31.08 21.03 21.39
C TYR A 85 -31.01 22.34 20.61
N LYS A 86 -30.50 23.39 21.24
CA LYS A 86 -30.18 24.64 20.55
C LYS A 86 -28.77 24.56 19.98
N PRO A 87 -28.59 24.61 18.63
CA PRO A 87 -27.26 24.62 18.05
C PRO A 87 -26.51 25.90 18.37
N LEU A 88 -25.33 25.82 18.98
CA LEU A 88 -24.45 26.96 19.30
C LEU A 88 -23.46 27.19 18.13
N SER A 89 -22.94 26.13 17.56
CA SER A 89 -22.11 26.19 16.35
C SER A 89 -22.23 24.90 15.55
N VAL A 90 -22.28 25.04 14.22
CA VAL A 90 -22.23 23.89 13.27
C VAL A 90 -21.26 24.27 12.17
N ASN A 91 -20.15 23.57 12.12
CA ASN A 91 -19.09 23.81 11.16
C ASN A 91 -18.79 22.53 10.35
N LYS A 92 -18.55 22.70 9.06
CA LYS A 92 -18.12 21.58 8.22
C LYS A 92 -16.70 21.17 8.59
N LYS A 93 -16.48 19.88 8.84
CA LYS A 93 -15.14 19.33 9.08
C LYS A 93 -14.34 19.42 7.78
N LEU A 94 -13.40 20.37 7.71
CA LEU A 94 -12.62 20.66 6.49
C LEU A 94 -11.70 19.53 6.07
N LEU A 95 -11.20 18.77 7.04
CA LEU A 95 -10.32 17.61 6.83
C LEU A 95 -11.03 16.36 7.39
N ASP A 96 -11.95 15.81 6.59
CA ASP A 96 -12.58 14.52 6.89
C ASP A 96 -11.68 13.38 6.39
N PHE A 97 -10.40 13.44 6.76
CA PHE A 97 -9.49 12.32 6.63
C PHE A 97 -9.86 11.29 7.70
N GLN A 98 -10.82 10.44 7.40
CA GLN A 98 -10.91 9.18 8.12
C GLN A 98 -9.71 8.35 7.66
N ALA A 99 -8.60 8.48 8.37
CA ALA A 99 -7.45 7.61 8.17
C ALA A 99 -7.96 6.17 8.26
N LYS A 100 -7.67 5.35 7.25
CA LYS A 100 -8.02 3.93 7.31
C LYS A 100 -7.45 3.35 8.59
N PRO A 101 -8.17 2.47 9.28
CA PRO A 101 -7.64 1.81 10.46
C PRO A 101 -6.34 1.06 10.09
N PRO A 102 -5.34 1.04 10.97
CA PRO A 102 -4.16 0.22 10.74
C PRO A 102 -4.57 -1.25 10.63
N VAL A 103 -3.87 -1.99 9.78
CA VAL A 103 -4.17 -3.42 9.54
C VAL A 103 -4.15 -4.23 10.84
N SER A 104 -3.29 -3.87 11.80
CA SER A 104 -3.24 -4.48 13.12
C SER A 104 -4.59 -4.46 13.87
N GLU A 105 -5.31 -3.36 13.78
CA GLU A 105 -6.64 -3.22 14.42
C GLU A 105 -7.67 -4.18 13.77
N ILE A 106 -7.60 -4.34 12.45
CA ILE A 106 -8.47 -5.28 11.73
C ILE A 106 -8.12 -6.72 12.11
N VAL A 107 -6.83 -7.05 12.17
CA VAL A 107 -6.36 -8.38 12.61
C VAL A 107 -6.86 -8.68 14.02
N THR A 108 -6.68 -7.74 14.96
CA THR A 108 -7.15 -7.87 16.34
C THR A 108 -8.67 -8.06 16.41
N PHE A 109 -9.43 -7.26 15.64
CA PHE A 109 -10.89 -7.41 15.57
C PHE A 109 -11.30 -8.81 15.10
N VAL A 110 -10.73 -9.31 14.01
CA VAL A 110 -11.08 -10.63 13.46
C VAL A 110 -10.64 -11.76 14.40
N LYS A 111 -9.47 -11.63 15.02
CA LYS A 111 -8.94 -12.60 15.98
C LYS A 111 -9.84 -12.74 17.22
N ILE A 112 -10.10 -11.62 17.89
CA ILE A 112 -10.95 -11.62 19.08
C ILE A 112 -12.37 -12.10 18.73
N SER A 113 -12.90 -11.71 17.54
CA SER A 113 -14.18 -12.24 17.07
C SER A 113 -14.15 -13.76 16.93
N ALA A 114 -13.06 -14.33 16.37
CA ALA A 114 -12.90 -15.78 16.24
C ALA A 114 -12.87 -16.48 17.60
N GLU A 115 -12.08 -15.95 18.55
CA GLU A 115 -11.96 -16.48 19.91
C GLU A 115 -13.30 -16.46 20.67
N LEU A 116 -14.07 -15.37 20.54
CA LEU A 116 -15.38 -15.24 21.17
C LEU A 116 -16.45 -16.15 20.51
N LEU A 117 -16.36 -16.34 19.18
CA LEU A 117 -17.20 -17.31 18.47
C LEU A 117 -16.91 -18.75 18.91
N GLU A 118 -15.65 -19.09 19.17
CA GLU A 118 -15.24 -20.38 19.70
C GLU A 118 -15.82 -20.63 21.08
N GLN A 119 -15.99 -19.58 21.89
CA GLN A 119 -16.69 -19.59 23.18
C GLN A 119 -18.23 -19.60 23.04
N LYS A 120 -18.76 -19.70 21.80
CA LYS A 120 -20.19 -19.74 21.48
C LYS A 120 -20.99 -18.50 21.87
N LEU A 121 -20.32 -17.32 21.94
CA LEU A 121 -21.04 -16.06 22.10
C LEU A 121 -21.84 -15.72 20.83
N ALA A 122 -23.00 -15.10 21.02
CA ALA A 122 -23.81 -14.64 19.89
C ALA A 122 -23.10 -13.53 19.13
N TYR A 123 -23.10 -13.61 17.79
CA TYR A 123 -22.33 -12.67 16.95
C TYR A 123 -22.70 -11.19 17.17
N GLY A 124 -23.98 -10.90 17.40
CA GLY A 124 -24.45 -9.55 17.74
C GLY A 124 -23.89 -8.99 19.04
N GLU A 125 -23.65 -9.86 20.03
CA GLU A 125 -23.02 -9.52 21.31
C GLU A 125 -21.52 -9.25 21.08
N ILE A 126 -20.87 -10.12 20.30
CA ILE A 126 -19.45 -9.95 19.91
C ILE A 126 -19.23 -8.59 19.25
N LEU A 127 -20.05 -8.25 18.25
CA LEU A 127 -19.95 -6.94 17.60
C LEU A 127 -20.15 -5.78 18.57
N THR A 128 -21.09 -5.91 19.51
CA THR A 128 -21.37 -4.85 20.49
C THR A 128 -20.20 -4.67 21.47
N LEU A 129 -19.62 -5.77 21.96
CA LEU A 129 -18.43 -5.75 22.81
C LEU A 129 -17.24 -5.10 22.10
N LEU A 130 -16.93 -5.55 20.87
CA LEU A 130 -15.78 -5.06 20.11
C LEU A 130 -15.95 -3.62 19.65
N ILE A 131 -17.17 -3.15 19.39
CA ILE A 131 -17.43 -1.73 19.12
C ILE A 131 -17.06 -0.88 20.33
N ASN A 132 -17.37 -1.33 21.53
CA ASN A 132 -17.07 -0.58 22.76
C ASN A 132 -15.57 -0.55 23.06
N ASP A 133 -14.88 -1.64 22.82
CA ASP A 133 -13.43 -1.80 23.07
C ASP A 133 -12.55 -1.14 22.00
N THR A 134 -13.05 -1.01 20.76
CA THR A 134 -12.27 -0.42 19.65
C THR A 134 -11.94 1.05 19.90
N GLN A 135 -10.63 1.37 19.95
CA GLN A 135 -10.13 2.73 20.13
C GLN A 135 -10.12 3.53 18.80
N ASN A 136 -9.84 2.86 17.69
CA ASN A 136 -9.79 3.51 16.38
C ASN A 136 -11.18 3.94 15.93
N LEU A 137 -11.40 5.25 15.80
CA LEU A 137 -12.69 5.83 15.44
C LEU A 137 -13.21 5.37 14.06
N ALA A 138 -12.32 5.17 13.09
CA ALA A 138 -12.73 4.72 11.75
C ALA A 138 -13.27 3.29 11.80
N LEU A 139 -12.55 2.37 12.47
CA LEU A 139 -13.01 0.99 12.65
C LEU A 139 -14.27 0.93 13.50
N LYS A 140 -14.30 1.65 14.62
CA LYS A 140 -15.46 1.73 15.52
C LYS A 140 -16.73 2.17 14.80
N ASN A 141 -16.65 3.23 14.00
CA ASN A 141 -17.79 3.73 13.24
C ASN A 141 -18.25 2.73 12.16
N THR A 142 -17.29 2.11 11.48
CA THR A 142 -17.59 1.05 10.50
C THR A 142 -18.29 -0.13 11.14
N LEU A 143 -17.80 -0.61 12.26
CA LEU A 143 -18.41 -1.73 12.99
C LEU A 143 -19.82 -1.37 13.50
N LYS A 144 -20.04 -0.12 13.95
CA LYS A 144 -21.40 0.37 14.31
C LYS A 144 -22.34 0.37 13.12
N GLU A 145 -21.89 0.84 11.95
CA GLU A 145 -22.70 0.85 10.74
C GLU A 145 -23.05 -0.58 10.31
N ILE A 146 -22.08 -1.50 10.32
CA ILE A 146 -22.30 -2.93 10.03
C ILE A 146 -23.29 -3.55 11.01
N ASN A 147 -23.10 -3.36 12.32
CA ASN A 147 -23.98 -3.90 13.34
C ASN A 147 -25.43 -3.40 13.17
N ASN A 148 -25.60 -2.13 12.85
CA ASN A 148 -26.92 -1.55 12.61
C ASN A 148 -27.59 -2.09 11.34
N GLU A 149 -26.84 -2.33 10.25
CA GLU A 149 -27.36 -2.95 9.03
C GLU A 149 -27.76 -4.40 9.28
N LEU A 150 -26.92 -5.19 9.97
CA LEU A 150 -27.21 -6.58 10.31
C LEU A 150 -28.41 -6.71 11.24
N LYS A 151 -28.59 -5.82 12.24
CA LYS A 151 -29.78 -5.77 13.10
C LYS A 151 -31.07 -5.45 12.34
N LYS A 152 -30.96 -4.77 11.20
CA LYS A 152 -32.11 -4.51 10.29
C LYS A 152 -32.39 -5.67 9.35
N GLY A 153 -31.66 -6.80 9.46
CA GLY A 153 -31.83 -7.97 8.59
C GLY A 153 -31.14 -7.86 7.24
N ALA A 154 -30.21 -6.90 7.06
CA ALA A 154 -29.46 -6.79 5.81
C ALA A 154 -28.57 -8.03 5.59
N ASP A 155 -28.37 -8.39 4.31
CA ASP A 155 -27.46 -9.48 3.94
C ASP A 155 -26.03 -9.20 4.41
N SER A 156 -25.45 -10.12 5.16
CA SER A 156 -24.14 -9.96 5.76
C SER A 156 -23.04 -9.79 4.73
N GLN A 157 -23.07 -10.58 3.64
CA GLN A 157 -22.05 -10.51 2.60
C GLN A 157 -22.08 -9.16 1.88
N ALA A 158 -23.27 -8.70 1.49
CA ALA A 158 -23.43 -7.39 0.88
C ALA A 158 -23.03 -6.26 1.83
N THR A 159 -23.33 -6.40 3.14
CA THR A 159 -22.97 -5.43 4.16
C THR A 159 -21.45 -5.31 4.32
N PHE A 160 -20.73 -6.41 4.53
CA PHE A 160 -19.27 -6.37 4.68
C PHE A 160 -18.56 -5.90 3.40
N LEU A 161 -19.02 -6.30 2.22
CA LEU A 161 -18.44 -5.87 0.94
C LEU A 161 -18.55 -4.36 0.71
N LYS A 162 -19.54 -3.66 1.26
CA LYS A 162 -19.58 -2.17 1.23
C LYS A 162 -18.35 -1.54 1.89
N TYR A 163 -17.76 -2.22 2.87
CA TYR A 163 -16.60 -1.76 3.63
C TYR A 163 -15.29 -2.44 3.23
N GLN A 164 -15.22 -3.01 2.02
CA GLN A 164 -14.02 -3.65 1.49
C GLN A 164 -12.79 -2.71 1.42
N ASP A 165 -12.98 -1.39 1.34
CA ASP A 165 -11.91 -0.40 1.37
C ASP A 165 -11.23 -0.31 2.74
N ILE A 166 -11.93 -0.75 3.82
CA ILE A 166 -11.44 -0.76 5.20
C ILE A 166 -10.84 -2.11 5.54
N PHE A 167 -11.59 -3.18 5.34
CA PHE A 167 -11.16 -4.54 5.69
C PHE A 167 -10.23 -5.19 4.67
N GLY A 168 -10.22 -4.70 3.44
CA GLY A 168 -9.69 -5.40 2.27
C GLY A 168 -10.73 -6.35 1.66
N LYS A 169 -10.64 -6.60 0.35
CA LYS A 169 -11.62 -7.41 -0.40
C LYS A 169 -11.79 -8.81 0.20
N PHE A 170 -10.67 -9.52 0.44
CA PHE A 170 -10.68 -10.87 0.97
C PHE A 170 -11.34 -10.93 2.36
N THR A 171 -10.90 -10.09 3.29
CA THR A 171 -11.45 -10.08 4.67
C THR A 171 -12.94 -9.76 4.66
N ALA A 172 -13.36 -8.72 3.93
CA ALA A 172 -14.77 -8.34 3.81
C ALA A 172 -15.61 -9.49 3.24
N TYR A 173 -15.10 -10.21 2.23
CA TYR A 173 -15.77 -11.37 1.66
C TYR A 173 -15.91 -12.50 2.68
N MET A 174 -14.83 -12.86 3.36
CA MET A 174 -14.81 -13.94 4.35
C MET A 174 -15.73 -13.67 5.54
N LEU A 175 -15.68 -12.45 6.10
CA LEU A 175 -16.55 -12.06 7.21
C LEU A 175 -18.04 -12.06 6.80
N GLY A 176 -18.31 -11.61 5.57
CA GLY A 176 -19.66 -11.66 5.01
C GLY A 176 -20.17 -13.09 4.76
N LEU A 177 -19.30 -13.96 4.23
CA LEU A 177 -19.64 -15.36 3.96
C LEU A 177 -19.88 -16.16 5.24
N ALA A 178 -19.15 -15.86 6.31
CA ALA A 178 -19.18 -16.60 7.57
C ALA A 178 -20.60 -16.76 8.13
N SER A 179 -21.45 -15.74 8.02
CA SER A 179 -22.82 -15.80 8.50
C SER A 179 -23.75 -16.67 7.62
N LYS A 180 -23.38 -16.92 6.36
CA LYS A 180 -24.17 -17.75 5.43
C LYS A 180 -23.78 -19.22 5.46
N SER A 181 -22.53 -19.51 5.80
CA SER A 181 -21.96 -20.86 5.70
C SER A 181 -22.40 -21.82 6.80
N GLY A 182 -23.02 -21.30 7.87
CA GLY A 182 -23.33 -22.10 9.08
C GLY A 182 -22.10 -22.45 9.93
N ASN A 183 -20.87 -22.17 9.43
CA ASN A 183 -19.61 -22.46 10.12
C ASN A 183 -18.80 -21.18 10.36
N MET A 184 -19.43 -20.20 11.02
CA MET A 184 -18.87 -18.87 11.27
C MET A 184 -17.52 -18.95 11.99
N THR A 185 -17.41 -19.78 13.02
CA THR A 185 -16.19 -19.94 13.83
C THR A 185 -14.99 -20.34 12.99
N GLU A 186 -15.12 -21.38 12.16
CA GLU A 186 -14.02 -21.87 11.32
C GLU A 186 -13.55 -20.82 10.32
N ILE A 187 -14.48 -20.09 9.68
CA ILE A 187 -14.15 -19.05 8.71
C ILE A 187 -13.46 -17.87 9.39
N TYR A 188 -13.92 -17.46 10.57
CA TYR A 188 -13.27 -16.39 11.34
C TYR A 188 -11.87 -16.80 11.80
N LEU A 189 -11.68 -18.03 12.31
CA LEU A 189 -10.36 -18.57 12.69
C LEU A 189 -9.41 -18.62 11.50
N ALA A 190 -9.87 -19.14 10.36
CA ALA A 190 -9.06 -19.20 9.14
C ALA A 190 -8.67 -17.81 8.65
N THR A 191 -9.62 -16.86 8.70
CA THR A 191 -9.38 -15.46 8.31
C THR A 191 -8.40 -14.77 9.26
N ALA A 192 -8.55 -14.97 10.58
CA ALA A 192 -7.63 -14.44 11.58
C ALA A 192 -6.21 -14.96 11.36
N LYS A 193 -6.04 -16.26 11.20
CA LYS A 193 -4.74 -16.90 10.94
C LYS A 193 -4.08 -16.38 9.66
N PHE A 194 -4.85 -16.21 8.59
CA PHE A 194 -4.37 -15.62 7.35
C PHE A 194 -3.89 -14.18 7.53
N LEU A 195 -4.68 -13.36 8.23
CA LEU A 195 -4.36 -11.95 8.46
C LEU A 195 -3.13 -11.78 9.37
N GLU A 196 -3.07 -12.51 10.48
CA GLU A 196 -1.91 -12.51 11.40
C GLU A 196 -0.64 -12.83 10.65
N ARG A 197 -0.66 -13.88 9.85
CA ARG A 197 0.49 -14.32 9.07
C ARG A 197 0.92 -13.29 8.02
N THR A 198 -0.04 -12.73 7.28
CA THR A 198 0.25 -11.68 6.31
C THR A 198 0.86 -10.46 6.98
N GLN A 199 0.37 -10.10 8.15
CA GLN A 199 0.90 -9.00 8.95
C GLN A 199 2.32 -9.30 9.46
N GLU A 200 2.55 -10.50 9.98
CA GLU A 200 3.86 -10.97 10.46
C GLU A 200 4.90 -10.95 9.34
N PHE A 201 4.57 -11.49 8.18
CA PHE A 201 5.44 -11.45 7.00
C PHE A 201 5.81 -10.02 6.62
N ARG A 202 4.82 -9.10 6.54
CA ARG A 202 5.07 -7.68 6.24
C ARG A 202 5.93 -7.00 7.31
N LYS A 203 5.67 -7.30 8.58
CA LYS A 203 6.45 -6.77 9.71
C LYS A 203 7.90 -7.24 9.63
N ASN A 204 8.12 -8.52 9.40
CA ASN A 204 9.44 -9.13 9.29
C ASN A 204 10.21 -8.55 8.11
N MET A 205 9.58 -8.44 6.94
CA MET A 205 10.17 -7.79 5.75
C MET A 205 10.55 -6.34 6.02
N ARG A 206 9.64 -5.55 6.61
CA ARG A 206 9.93 -4.15 6.94
C ARG A 206 11.06 -4.01 7.96
N SER A 207 11.04 -4.81 9.01
CA SER A 207 12.08 -4.81 10.05
C SER A 207 13.45 -5.15 9.48
N ALA A 208 13.51 -6.14 8.60
CA ALA A 208 14.74 -6.57 7.95
C ALA A 208 15.35 -5.51 7.03
N LEU A 209 14.53 -4.66 6.42
CA LEU A 209 14.98 -3.60 5.52
C LEU A 209 15.37 -2.30 6.23
N ILE A 210 15.04 -2.11 7.51
CA ILE A 210 15.36 -0.89 8.27
C ILE A 210 16.87 -0.68 8.35
N THR A 211 17.61 -1.69 8.79
CA THR A 211 19.08 -1.61 8.94
C THR A 211 19.78 -1.28 7.62
N PRO A 212 19.52 -1.99 6.50
CA PRO A 212 20.02 -1.63 5.18
C PRO A 212 19.73 -0.19 4.78
N MET A 213 18.49 0.27 4.96
CA MET A 213 18.10 1.64 4.59
C MET A 213 18.85 2.69 5.40
N VAL A 214 18.97 2.49 6.71
CA VAL A 214 19.74 3.41 7.58
C VAL A 214 21.20 3.44 7.17
N THR A 215 21.82 2.29 6.90
CA THR A 215 23.23 2.21 6.47
C THR A 215 23.45 2.95 5.14
N VAL A 216 22.61 2.70 4.14
CA VAL A 216 22.71 3.41 2.84
C VAL A 216 22.49 4.91 3.01
N PHE A 217 21.53 5.32 3.85
CA PHE A 217 21.27 6.73 4.13
C PHE A 217 22.46 7.42 4.78
N VAL A 218 23.07 6.81 5.79
CA VAL A 218 24.28 7.36 6.46
C VAL A 218 25.45 7.45 5.47
N LEU A 219 25.64 6.40 4.65
CA LEU A 219 26.67 6.41 3.62
C LEU A 219 26.42 7.52 2.58
N PHE A 220 25.17 7.71 2.16
CA PHE A 220 24.80 8.78 1.24
C PHE A 220 25.13 10.16 1.83
N LEU A 221 24.82 10.41 3.10
CA LEU A 221 25.19 11.65 3.79
C LEU A 221 26.70 11.83 3.87
N ALA A 222 27.45 10.75 4.16
CA ALA A 222 28.92 10.80 4.20
C ALA A 222 29.51 11.15 2.82
N VAL A 223 29.01 10.54 1.75
CA VAL A 223 29.44 10.87 0.37
C VAL A 223 29.14 12.32 0.02
N LEU A 224 27.91 12.80 0.34
CA LEU A 224 27.55 14.20 0.10
C LEU A 224 28.45 15.18 0.85
N PHE A 225 28.79 14.88 2.11
CA PHE A 225 29.71 15.69 2.90
C PHE A 225 31.11 15.69 2.29
N TYR A 226 31.58 14.52 1.85
CA TYR A 226 32.90 14.39 1.23
C TYR A 226 32.97 15.17 -0.09
N VAL A 227 31.98 15.01 -0.96
CA VAL A 227 31.92 15.65 -2.27
C VAL A 227 31.60 17.16 -2.14
N GLY A 228 30.70 17.56 -1.25
CA GLY A 228 30.24 18.94 -1.12
C GLY A 228 31.14 19.83 -0.25
N TYR A 229 31.96 19.25 0.64
CA TYR A 229 32.80 20.04 1.56
C TYR A 229 34.27 19.70 1.47
N ILE A 230 34.64 18.42 1.63
CA ILE A 230 36.06 18.04 1.70
C ILE A 230 36.79 18.28 0.38
N PHE A 231 36.22 17.85 -0.74
CA PHE A 231 36.88 18.02 -2.03
C PHE A 231 37.06 19.50 -2.46
N PRO A 232 36.05 20.38 -2.35
CA PRO A 232 36.24 21.80 -2.66
C PRO A 232 37.32 22.47 -1.79
N GLU A 233 37.36 22.16 -0.48
CA GLU A 233 38.37 22.69 0.40
C GLU A 233 39.78 22.17 0.05
N THR A 234 39.89 20.89 -0.27
CA THR A 234 41.16 20.31 -0.75
C THR A 234 41.62 20.96 -2.07
N ALA A 235 40.72 21.19 -3.02
CA ALA A 235 41.03 21.84 -4.28
C ALA A 235 41.58 23.27 -4.11
N LYS A 236 41.02 24.05 -3.18
CA LYS A 236 41.53 25.39 -2.85
C LYS A 236 42.97 25.34 -2.36
N LEU A 237 43.37 24.29 -1.64
CA LEU A 237 44.76 24.12 -1.22
C LEU A 237 45.71 23.89 -2.40
N PHE A 238 45.32 23.05 -3.39
CA PHE A 238 46.09 22.80 -4.59
C PHE A 238 46.35 24.09 -5.38
N VAL A 239 45.27 24.88 -5.57
CA VAL A 239 45.33 26.19 -6.27
C VAL A 239 46.28 27.12 -5.51
N ARG A 240 46.25 27.19 -4.18
CA ARG A 240 47.14 28.02 -3.36
C ARG A 240 48.59 27.61 -3.48
N PHE A 241 48.89 26.33 -3.66
CA PHE A 241 50.26 25.81 -3.81
C PHE A 241 50.75 25.80 -5.27
N GLY A 242 49.91 26.27 -6.25
CA GLY A 242 50.27 26.31 -7.64
C GLY A 242 50.53 24.95 -8.28
N VAL A 243 49.86 23.91 -7.77
CA VAL A 243 50.01 22.53 -8.21
C VAL A 243 48.81 22.13 -9.05
N GLU A 244 49.03 21.41 -10.15
CA GLU A 244 47.96 20.88 -10.98
C GLU A 244 47.17 19.80 -10.21
N LEU A 245 45.84 19.83 -10.37
CA LEU A 245 44.95 18.87 -9.75
C LEU A 245 45.13 17.48 -10.38
N PRO A 246 45.27 16.42 -9.54
CA PRO A 246 45.28 15.07 -10.05
C PRO A 246 43.99 14.69 -10.78
N PRO A 247 44.04 13.79 -11.80
CA PRO A 247 42.91 13.53 -12.69
C PRO A 247 41.65 13.06 -11.98
N MET A 248 41.75 12.17 -10.98
CA MET A 248 40.62 11.70 -10.22
C MET A 248 40.02 12.81 -9.36
N THR A 249 40.83 13.60 -8.70
CA THR A 249 40.42 14.77 -7.92
C THR A 249 39.72 15.78 -8.79
N ALA A 250 40.27 16.08 -9.99
CA ALA A 250 39.67 17.00 -10.96
C ALA A 250 38.29 16.50 -11.46
N PHE A 251 38.15 15.20 -11.70
CA PHE A 251 36.86 14.59 -12.09
C PHE A 251 35.81 14.69 -10.96
N THR A 252 36.21 14.38 -9.71
CA THR A 252 35.33 14.49 -8.57
C THR A 252 34.87 15.90 -8.27
N LEU A 253 35.78 16.90 -8.50
CA LEU A 253 35.44 18.31 -8.39
C LEU A 253 34.41 18.73 -9.43
N LYS A 254 34.54 18.30 -10.69
CA LYS A 254 33.54 18.60 -11.73
C LYS A 254 32.14 18.06 -11.31
N ILE A 255 32.10 16.91 -10.68
CA ILE A 255 30.82 16.37 -10.14
C ILE A 255 30.35 17.27 -8.99
N SER A 256 31.24 17.67 -8.07
CA SER A 256 30.90 18.56 -6.95
C SER A 256 30.37 19.90 -7.44
N ASP A 257 31.06 20.55 -8.37
CA ASP A 257 30.66 21.84 -8.95
C ASP A 257 29.28 21.70 -9.63
N PHE A 258 29.06 20.64 -10.43
CA PHE A 258 27.77 20.40 -11.06
C PHE A 258 26.64 20.24 -10.03
N LEU A 259 26.90 19.51 -8.91
CA LEU A 259 25.91 19.34 -7.84
C LEU A 259 25.61 20.67 -7.12
N MET A 260 26.63 21.49 -6.89
CA MET A 260 26.52 22.76 -6.18
C MET A 260 25.91 23.88 -7.08
N GLU A 261 26.24 23.90 -8.36
CA GLU A 261 25.70 24.88 -9.32
C GLU A 261 24.24 24.58 -9.70
N ASN A 262 23.83 23.32 -9.65
CA ASN A 262 22.50 22.89 -10.07
C ASN A 262 21.66 22.22 -8.96
N PRO A 263 21.47 22.85 -7.78
CA PRO A 263 20.79 22.23 -6.65
C PRO A 263 19.32 21.87 -6.96
N LEU A 264 18.65 22.68 -7.78
CA LEU A 264 17.26 22.41 -8.20
C LEU A 264 17.17 21.19 -9.12
N LEU A 265 18.11 21.02 -10.05
CA LEU A 265 18.15 19.88 -10.97
C LEU A 265 18.44 18.59 -10.19
N VAL A 266 19.41 18.64 -9.28
CA VAL A 266 19.75 17.51 -8.41
C VAL A 266 18.57 17.12 -7.55
N THR A 267 17.93 18.07 -6.87
CA THR A 267 16.75 17.84 -6.06
C THR A 267 15.59 17.28 -6.89
N ALA A 268 15.37 17.82 -8.09
CA ALA A 268 14.36 17.34 -9.02
C ALA A 268 14.63 15.89 -9.47
N LEU A 269 15.87 15.53 -9.75
CA LEU A 269 16.29 14.18 -10.16
C LEU A 269 16.01 13.13 -9.05
N PHE A 270 16.15 13.50 -7.78
CA PHE A 270 15.88 12.60 -6.65
C PHE A 270 14.42 12.57 -6.21
N ILE A 271 13.65 13.65 -6.42
CA ILE A 271 12.26 13.76 -5.94
C ILE A 271 11.25 13.38 -7.03
N ILE A 272 11.45 13.82 -8.28
CA ILE A 272 10.46 13.61 -9.35
C ILE A 272 10.25 12.13 -9.68
N PRO A 273 11.29 11.28 -9.89
CA PRO A 273 11.10 9.88 -10.24
C PRO A 273 10.32 9.07 -9.18
N PRO A 274 10.63 9.16 -7.87
CA PRO A 274 9.84 8.48 -6.84
C PRO A 274 8.38 8.93 -6.81
N ILE A 275 8.12 10.23 -6.94
CA ILE A 275 6.75 10.77 -6.97
C ILE A 275 6.01 10.30 -8.22
N ALA A 276 6.65 10.36 -9.40
CA ALA A 276 6.08 9.90 -10.66
C ALA A 276 5.79 8.39 -10.60
N MET A 277 6.71 7.60 -10.07
CA MET A 277 6.53 6.16 -9.87
C MET A 277 5.39 5.85 -8.88
N TRP A 278 5.29 6.60 -7.78
CA TRP A 278 4.20 6.47 -6.83
C TRP A 278 2.84 6.85 -7.44
N GLN A 279 2.79 7.93 -8.25
CA GLN A 279 1.56 8.32 -8.94
C GLN A 279 1.19 7.31 -10.03
N PHE A 280 2.16 6.80 -10.78
CA PHE A 280 1.98 5.76 -11.78
C PHE A 280 1.45 4.45 -11.15
N SER A 281 1.99 4.04 -10.00
CA SER A 281 1.55 2.84 -9.28
C SER A 281 0.09 2.90 -8.76
N ARG A 282 -0.50 4.10 -8.72
CA ARG A 282 -1.92 4.29 -8.35
C ARG A 282 -2.89 4.13 -9.51
N THR A 283 -2.40 4.11 -10.75
CA THR A 283 -3.22 3.86 -11.93
C THR A 283 -3.41 2.36 -12.12
N ASP A 284 -4.56 1.92 -12.62
CA ASP A 284 -4.83 0.49 -12.84
C ASP A 284 -3.80 -0.13 -13.80
N LYS A 285 -3.44 0.58 -14.88
CA LYS A 285 -2.41 0.13 -15.82
C LYS A 285 -1.02 0.08 -15.18
N GLY A 286 -0.67 1.11 -14.38
CA GLY A 286 0.61 1.17 -13.70
C GLY A 286 0.76 0.05 -12.67
N LYS A 287 -0.30 -0.19 -11.87
CA LYS A 287 -0.33 -1.31 -10.92
C LYS A 287 -0.13 -2.64 -11.62
N TYR A 288 -0.88 -2.91 -12.70
CA TYR A 288 -0.74 -4.14 -13.49
C TYR A 288 0.68 -4.33 -14.03
N MET A 289 1.28 -3.28 -14.62
CA MET A 289 2.65 -3.35 -15.15
C MET A 289 3.68 -3.60 -14.05
N ILE A 290 3.61 -2.86 -12.94
CA ILE A 290 4.51 -3.05 -11.80
C ILE A 290 4.38 -4.46 -11.26
N ASP A 291 3.17 -4.94 -11.04
CA ASP A 291 2.87 -6.28 -10.54
C ASP A 291 3.38 -7.39 -11.48
N GLN A 292 3.36 -7.15 -12.78
CA GLN A 292 3.93 -8.07 -13.77
C GLN A 292 5.46 -8.07 -13.76
N TYR A 293 6.08 -6.87 -13.78
CA TYR A 293 7.54 -6.77 -13.88
C TYR A 293 8.25 -7.19 -12.59
N ILE A 294 7.64 -6.96 -11.42
CA ILE A 294 8.21 -7.36 -10.14
C ILE A 294 8.39 -8.88 -10.05
N LEU A 295 7.53 -9.67 -10.70
CA LEU A 295 7.65 -11.13 -10.76
C LEU A 295 8.83 -11.60 -11.62
N LYS A 296 9.34 -10.75 -12.52
CA LYS A 296 10.48 -11.05 -13.39
C LYS A 296 11.82 -10.68 -12.76
N LEU A 297 11.82 -9.95 -11.65
CA LEU A 297 13.05 -9.55 -10.97
C LEU A 297 13.78 -10.79 -10.41
N PRO A 298 15.11 -10.89 -10.60
CA PRO A 298 15.88 -11.98 -10.02
C PRO A 298 15.74 -11.94 -8.49
N VAL A 299 15.69 -13.10 -7.86
CA VAL A 299 15.54 -13.33 -6.41
C VAL A 299 14.21 -12.82 -5.84
N ILE A 300 13.91 -11.53 -5.93
CA ILE A 300 12.69 -10.89 -5.40
C ILE A 300 11.44 -11.42 -6.12
N GLY A 301 11.50 -11.55 -7.44
CA GLY A 301 10.35 -12.04 -8.23
C GLY A 301 9.96 -13.45 -7.84
N SER A 302 10.93 -14.34 -7.64
CA SER A 302 10.66 -15.72 -7.20
C SER A 302 10.05 -15.77 -5.79
N LEU A 303 10.49 -14.89 -4.86
CA LEU A 303 9.92 -14.79 -3.52
C LEU A 303 8.46 -14.32 -3.59
N ILE A 304 8.19 -13.23 -4.30
CA ILE A 304 6.83 -12.69 -4.45
C ILE A 304 5.93 -13.69 -5.12
N HIS A 305 6.37 -14.30 -6.23
CA HIS A 305 5.58 -15.28 -6.96
C HIS A 305 5.11 -16.45 -6.07
N LYS A 306 6.02 -17.03 -5.30
CA LYS A 306 5.70 -18.11 -4.37
C LYS A 306 4.77 -17.66 -3.24
N THR A 307 4.93 -16.43 -2.76
CA THR A 307 4.01 -15.82 -1.78
C THR A 307 2.60 -15.66 -2.36
N LEU A 308 2.46 -15.26 -3.64
CA LEU A 308 1.15 -15.15 -4.27
C LEU A 308 0.46 -16.51 -4.37
N ILE A 309 1.20 -17.56 -4.76
CA ILE A 309 0.67 -18.93 -4.85
C ILE A 309 0.31 -19.46 -3.46
N GLU A 310 1.12 -19.18 -2.43
CA GLU A 310 0.81 -19.51 -1.04
C GLU A 310 -0.53 -18.92 -0.61
N VAL A 311 -0.70 -17.60 -0.82
CA VAL A 311 -1.93 -16.88 -0.48
C VAL A 311 -3.12 -17.45 -1.25
N PHE A 312 -2.97 -17.64 -2.57
CA PHE A 312 -4.00 -18.26 -3.41
C PHE A 312 -4.42 -19.63 -2.87
N CYS A 313 -3.47 -20.53 -2.63
CA CYS A 313 -3.75 -21.89 -2.18
C CYS A 313 -4.42 -21.93 -0.80
N ARG A 314 -4.01 -21.05 0.12
CA ARG A 314 -4.58 -20.97 1.47
C ARG A 314 -6.02 -20.47 1.44
N VAL A 315 -6.30 -19.44 0.66
CA VAL A 315 -7.65 -18.90 0.49
C VAL A 315 -8.55 -19.90 -0.24
N PHE A 316 -8.03 -20.51 -1.31
CA PHE A 316 -8.74 -21.54 -2.05
C PHE A 316 -9.12 -22.72 -1.14
N TYR A 317 -8.17 -23.26 -0.35
CA TYR A 317 -8.45 -24.31 0.64
C TYR A 317 -9.60 -23.94 1.57
N THR A 318 -9.58 -22.72 2.10
CA THR A 318 -10.59 -22.27 3.08
C THR A 318 -11.99 -22.15 2.48
N LEU A 319 -12.08 -21.75 1.20
CA LEU A 319 -13.35 -21.53 0.51
C LEU A 319 -13.89 -22.77 -0.23
N TYR A 320 -13.00 -23.68 -0.61
CA TYR A 320 -13.38 -24.83 -1.43
C TYR A 320 -14.14 -25.87 -0.60
N SER A 321 -15.40 -26.04 -0.90
CA SER A 321 -16.31 -26.97 -0.21
C SER A 321 -16.47 -28.34 -0.90
N GLY A 322 -15.78 -28.54 -2.04
CA GLY A 322 -15.87 -29.79 -2.82
C GLY A 322 -17.10 -29.88 -3.71
N SER A 323 -17.92 -28.84 -3.81
CA SER A 323 -19.09 -28.77 -4.69
C SER A 323 -18.72 -28.21 -6.08
N ALA A 324 -19.65 -28.31 -7.05
CA ALA A 324 -19.49 -27.78 -8.40
C ALA A 324 -19.22 -26.26 -8.50
N GLU A 325 -19.34 -25.53 -7.39
CA GLU A 325 -19.08 -24.10 -7.27
C GLU A 325 -17.58 -23.77 -7.04
N SER A 326 -16.67 -24.45 -7.74
CA SER A 326 -15.22 -24.22 -7.62
C SER A 326 -14.76 -22.86 -8.15
N ILE A 327 -15.55 -22.22 -8.99
CA ILE A 327 -15.20 -20.97 -9.68
C ILE A 327 -15.09 -19.80 -8.74
N GLU A 328 -16.06 -19.63 -7.82
CA GLU A 328 -16.06 -18.52 -6.88
C GLU A 328 -14.88 -18.57 -5.89
N PRO A 329 -14.56 -19.72 -5.28
CA PRO A 329 -13.32 -19.88 -4.51
C PRO A 329 -12.04 -19.52 -5.27
N ILE A 330 -11.92 -19.90 -6.55
CA ILE A 330 -10.76 -19.58 -7.39
C ILE A 330 -10.68 -18.06 -7.63
N ARG A 331 -11.82 -17.43 -7.94
CA ARG A 331 -11.89 -15.98 -8.17
C ARG A 331 -11.46 -15.20 -6.93
N ILE A 332 -12.00 -15.55 -5.76
CA ILE A 332 -11.68 -14.87 -4.49
C ILE A 332 -10.24 -15.13 -4.08
N ALA A 333 -9.73 -16.35 -4.29
CA ALA A 333 -8.34 -16.67 -4.01
C ALA A 333 -7.38 -15.82 -4.88
N ALA A 334 -7.69 -15.64 -6.15
CA ALA A 334 -6.90 -14.77 -7.03
C ALA A 334 -6.93 -13.29 -6.58
N GLU A 335 -8.10 -12.76 -6.21
CA GLU A 335 -8.25 -11.40 -5.67
C GLU A 335 -7.48 -11.21 -4.36
N ALA A 336 -7.47 -12.23 -3.49
CA ALA A 336 -6.79 -12.19 -2.20
C ALA A 336 -5.27 -12.05 -2.31
N THR A 337 -4.67 -12.47 -3.44
CA THR A 337 -3.23 -12.29 -3.69
C THR A 337 -2.82 -10.81 -3.70
N GLY A 338 -3.74 -9.91 -4.09
CA GLY A 338 -3.50 -8.47 -4.19
C GLY A 338 -2.63 -8.03 -5.36
N ASN A 339 -2.16 -8.96 -6.18
CA ASN A 339 -1.37 -8.71 -7.39
C ASN A 339 -2.31 -8.65 -8.60
N ALA A 340 -2.38 -7.48 -9.24
CA ALA A 340 -3.32 -7.23 -10.34
C ALA A 340 -3.03 -8.10 -11.58
N TYR A 341 -1.77 -8.43 -11.84
CA TYR A 341 -1.40 -9.32 -12.95
C TYR A 341 -1.84 -10.76 -12.68
N PHE A 342 -1.58 -11.30 -11.49
CA PHE A 342 -2.00 -12.65 -11.10
C PHE A 342 -3.54 -12.77 -11.13
N GLU A 343 -4.23 -11.79 -10.54
CA GLU A 343 -5.70 -11.71 -10.52
C GLU A 343 -6.28 -11.72 -11.95
N ASP A 344 -5.74 -10.87 -12.83
CA ASP A 344 -6.20 -10.76 -14.22
C ASP A 344 -6.02 -12.06 -14.98
N ARG A 345 -4.86 -12.70 -14.88
CA ARG A 345 -4.56 -13.96 -15.58
C ARG A 345 -5.48 -15.09 -15.13
N VAL A 346 -5.76 -15.21 -13.85
CA VAL A 346 -6.69 -16.23 -13.34
C VAL A 346 -8.12 -15.93 -13.77
N LYS A 347 -8.58 -14.67 -13.62
CA LYS A 347 -9.96 -14.28 -13.92
C LYS A 347 -10.29 -14.30 -15.41
N ASN A 348 -9.37 -13.83 -16.25
CA ASN A 348 -9.65 -13.62 -17.68
C ASN A 348 -9.14 -14.77 -18.56
N ILE A 349 -8.35 -15.71 -18.04
CA ILE A 349 -7.86 -16.87 -18.78
C ILE A 349 -8.32 -18.16 -18.12
N ALA A 350 -7.92 -18.46 -16.86
CA ALA A 350 -8.23 -19.73 -16.24
C ALA A 350 -9.74 -19.95 -16.07
N ILE A 351 -10.44 -19.01 -15.43
CA ILE A 351 -11.88 -19.15 -15.17
C ILE A 351 -12.71 -19.28 -16.45
N PRO A 352 -12.50 -18.48 -17.53
CA PRO A 352 -13.23 -18.68 -18.79
C PRO A 352 -12.97 -20.03 -19.45
N LEU A 353 -11.78 -20.62 -19.34
CA LEU A 353 -11.49 -21.96 -19.84
C LEU A 353 -12.31 -23.01 -19.10
N MET A 354 -12.37 -22.93 -17.76
CA MET A 354 -13.19 -23.84 -16.95
C MET A 354 -14.68 -23.69 -17.28
N VAL A 355 -15.22 -22.47 -17.33
CA VAL A 355 -16.66 -22.23 -17.49
C VAL A 355 -17.14 -22.47 -18.92
N LYS A 356 -16.41 -21.96 -19.92
CA LYS A 356 -16.88 -21.97 -21.31
C LYS A 356 -16.48 -23.22 -22.08
N LYS A 357 -15.33 -23.83 -21.72
CA LYS A 357 -14.77 -24.96 -22.44
C LYS A 357 -14.76 -26.26 -21.63
N GLY A 358 -15.13 -26.22 -20.33
CA GLY A 358 -15.11 -27.40 -19.46
C GLY A 358 -13.71 -27.97 -19.21
N VAL A 359 -12.67 -27.15 -19.38
CA VAL A 359 -11.28 -27.55 -19.17
C VAL A 359 -11.05 -27.77 -17.67
N GLY A 360 -10.24 -28.77 -17.32
CA GLY A 360 -9.88 -29.09 -15.93
C GLY A 360 -9.21 -27.93 -15.21
N VAL A 361 -9.19 -27.98 -13.88
CA VAL A 361 -8.64 -26.93 -13.04
C VAL A 361 -7.16 -26.73 -13.30
N THR A 362 -6.40 -27.83 -13.37
CA THR A 362 -4.94 -27.80 -13.56
C THR A 362 -4.56 -27.24 -14.92
N GLU A 363 -5.18 -27.71 -15.99
CA GLU A 363 -4.91 -27.23 -17.35
C GLU A 363 -5.27 -25.75 -17.50
N SER A 364 -6.34 -25.32 -16.85
CA SER A 364 -6.74 -23.90 -16.81
C SER A 364 -5.73 -23.03 -16.05
N PHE A 365 -5.16 -23.53 -14.95
CA PHE A 365 -4.10 -22.85 -14.20
C PHE A 365 -2.81 -22.78 -15.02
N GLU A 366 -2.44 -23.83 -15.74
CA GLU A 366 -1.30 -23.85 -16.66
C GLU A 366 -1.45 -22.78 -17.75
N ALA A 367 -2.60 -22.73 -18.41
CA ALA A 367 -2.91 -21.72 -19.43
C ALA A 367 -2.83 -20.27 -18.89
N SER A 368 -3.10 -20.05 -17.60
CA SER A 368 -2.94 -18.73 -16.99
C SER A 368 -1.48 -18.27 -16.93
N GLY A 369 -0.51 -19.20 -16.84
CA GLY A 369 0.92 -18.93 -16.80
C GLY A 369 1.39 -18.23 -15.52
N VAL A 370 0.60 -18.26 -14.43
CA VAL A 370 0.94 -17.64 -13.14
C VAL A 370 1.20 -18.64 -12.01
N PHE A 371 1.15 -19.93 -12.32
CA PHE A 371 1.50 -20.97 -11.38
C PHE A 371 2.87 -21.56 -11.72
N THR A 372 3.60 -22.04 -10.71
CA THR A 372 4.87 -22.74 -10.91
C THR A 372 4.62 -24.19 -11.34
N GLU A 373 5.58 -24.81 -12.03
CA GLU A 373 5.54 -26.23 -12.39
C GLU A 373 5.25 -27.14 -11.19
N THR A 374 5.87 -26.84 -10.04
CA THR A 374 5.61 -27.58 -8.77
C THR A 374 4.15 -27.49 -8.33
N ALA A 375 3.55 -26.29 -8.44
CA ALA A 375 2.15 -26.13 -8.09
C ALA A 375 1.24 -26.87 -9.06
N LEU A 376 1.50 -26.75 -10.37
CA LEU A 376 0.74 -27.43 -11.42
C LEU A 376 0.79 -28.96 -11.28
N SER A 377 1.99 -29.53 -11.09
CA SER A 377 2.16 -30.97 -10.91
C SER A 377 1.37 -31.50 -9.69
N ARG A 378 1.40 -30.75 -8.56
CA ARG A 378 0.65 -31.16 -7.37
C ARG A 378 -0.86 -30.98 -7.56
N PHE A 379 -1.32 -29.88 -8.19
CA PHE A 379 -2.73 -29.72 -8.52
C PHE A 379 -3.23 -30.80 -9.47
N HIS A 380 -2.43 -31.22 -10.44
CA HIS A 380 -2.75 -32.33 -11.34
C HIS A 380 -3.01 -33.62 -10.57
N SER A 381 -2.09 -34.01 -9.69
CA SER A 381 -2.27 -35.18 -8.85
C SER A 381 -3.47 -35.06 -7.92
N GLY A 382 -3.73 -33.86 -7.38
CA GLY A 382 -4.89 -33.60 -6.53
C GLY A 382 -6.22 -33.64 -7.29
N GLU A 383 -6.23 -33.23 -8.56
CA GLU A 383 -7.39 -33.28 -9.45
C GLU A 383 -7.72 -34.74 -9.82
N GLU A 384 -6.73 -35.53 -10.21
CA GLU A 384 -6.90 -36.96 -10.52
C GLU A 384 -7.40 -37.79 -9.34
N THR A 385 -6.94 -37.48 -8.13
CA THR A 385 -7.31 -38.19 -6.90
C THR A 385 -8.53 -37.62 -6.19
N GLY A 386 -9.11 -36.52 -6.70
CA GLY A 386 -10.22 -35.81 -6.03
C GLY A 386 -9.82 -35.09 -4.73
N THR A 387 -8.53 -34.91 -4.46
CA THR A 387 -8.01 -34.33 -3.21
C THR A 387 -7.51 -32.90 -3.37
N ILE A 388 -8.00 -32.17 -4.37
CA ILE A 388 -7.54 -30.83 -4.75
C ILE A 388 -7.54 -29.83 -3.57
N LYS A 389 -8.51 -29.93 -2.66
CA LYS A 389 -8.59 -29.11 -1.44
C LYS A 389 -7.37 -29.34 -0.54
N ASN A 390 -7.07 -30.59 -0.23
CA ASN A 390 -5.93 -30.95 0.63
C ASN A 390 -4.59 -30.61 -0.04
N THR A 391 -4.52 -30.80 -1.34
CA THR A 391 -3.35 -30.41 -2.16
C THR A 391 -3.08 -28.91 -2.06
N ALA A 392 -4.12 -28.07 -2.12
CA ALA A 392 -3.98 -26.64 -1.93
C ALA A 392 -3.41 -26.29 -0.55
N LEU A 393 -3.88 -26.97 0.53
CA LEU A 393 -3.32 -26.76 1.87
C LEU A 393 -1.85 -27.15 1.96
N GLN A 394 -1.49 -28.32 1.38
CA GLN A 394 -0.10 -28.78 1.33
C GLN A 394 0.79 -27.81 0.57
N LEU A 395 0.33 -27.30 -0.58
CA LEU A 395 1.03 -26.28 -1.35
C LEU A 395 1.19 -24.96 -0.56
N ALA A 396 0.14 -24.52 0.11
CA ALA A 396 0.21 -23.34 0.95
C ALA A 396 1.29 -23.48 2.04
N ASN A 397 1.33 -24.61 2.74
CA ASN A 397 2.32 -24.86 3.80
C ASN A 397 3.75 -25.03 3.22
N TYR A 398 3.88 -25.66 2.06
CA TYR A 398 5.15 -25.80 1.38
C TYR A 398 5.74 -24.44 0.98
N TYR A 399 4.96 -23.61 0.28
CA TYR A 399 5.42 -22.28 -0.12
C TYR A 399 5.61 -21.33 1.06
N GLU A 400 4.87 -21.51 2.14
CA GLU A 400 5.09 -20.80 3.40
C GLU A 400 6.51 -21.01 3.89
N THR A 401 6.92 -22.26 4.05
CA THR A 401 8.26 -22.60 4.53
C THR A 401 9.33 -22.07 3.57
N GLU A 402 9.10 -22.25 2.27
CA GLU A 402 10.04 -21.83 1.24
C GLU A 402 10.19 -20.30 1.16
N THR A 403 9.10 -19.54 1.30
CA THR A 403 9.14 -18.08 1.26
C THR A 403 9.82 -17.48 2.49
N VAL A 404 9.63 -18.05 3.68
CA VAL A 404 10.36 -17.64 4.89
C VAL A 404 11.86 -17.84 4.72
N TYR A 405 12.27 -19.00 4.22
CA TYR A 405 13.67 -19.29 3.94
C TYR A 405 14.27 -18.36 2.88
N LYS A 406 13.57 -18.15 1.77
CA LYS A 406 14.02 -17.24 0.71
C LYS A 406 14.10 -15.79 1.17
N LEU A 407 13.17 -15.35 2.03
CA LEU A 407 13.22 -14.01 2.61
C LEU A 407 14.50 -13.82 3.43
N LYS A 408 14.87 -14.80 4.24
CA LYS A 408 16.12 -14.77 5.01
C LYS A 408 17.35 -14.65 4.10
N ASN A 409 17.42 -15.50 3.08
CA ASN A 409 18.53 -15.47 2.11
C ASN A 409 18.58 -14.13 1.34
N LEU A 410 17.44 -13.56 0.97
CA LEU A 410 17.37 -12.24 0.34
C LEU A 410 17.96 -11.15 1.24
N ILE A 411 17.62 -11.17 2.52
CA ILE A 411 18.14 -10.21 3.50
C ILE A 411 19.67 -10.32 3.62
N GLU A 412 20.19 -11.54 3.72
CA GLU A 412 21.64 -11.81 3.78
C GLU A 412 22.33 -11.32 2.50
N LEU A 413 21.74 -11.56 1.33
CA LEU A 413 22.27 -11.10 0.04
C LEU A 413 22.30 -9.57 -0.06
N ILE A 414 21.25 -8.89 0.41
CA ILE A 414 21.21 -7.43 0.49
C ILE A 414 22.32 -6.90 1.40
N GLN A 415 22.54 -7.51 2.57
CA GLN A 415 23.60 -7.12 3.50
C GLN A 415 24.98 -7.25 2.86
N VAL A 416 25.26 -8.37 2.18
CA VAL A 416 26.52 -8.58 1.44
C VAL A 416 26.69 -7.54 0.34
N GLY A 417 25.64 -7.27 -0.43
CA GLY A 417 25.66 -6.26 -1.49
C GLY A 417 25.96 -4.85 -0.98
N ILE A 418 25.39 -4.48 0.17
CA ILE A 418 25.68 -3.20 0.84
C ILE A 418 27.13 -3.15 1.34
N ALA A 419 27.64 -4.24 1.95
CA ALA A 419 29.03 -4.31 2.39
C ALA A 419 30.00 -4.13 1.23
N MET A 420 29.75 -4.80 0.09
CA MET A 420 30.54 -4.63 -1.13
C MET A 420 30.47 -3.20 -1.67
N PHE A 421 29.28 -2.59 -1.67
CA PHE A 421 29.09 -1.20 -2.11
C PHE A 421 29.88 -0.23 -1.22
N ILE A 422 29.82 -0.39 0.10
CA ILE A 422 30.61 0.41 1.05
C ILE A 422 32.10 0.24 0.77
N MET A 423 32.58 -0.99 0.56
CA MET A 423 33.97 -1.27 0.23
C MET A 423 34.41 -0.51 -1.02
N VAL A 424 33.64 -0.56 -2.10
CA VAL A 424 33.94 0.17 -3.36
C VAL A 424 34.01 1.68 -3.12
N VAL A 425 33.04 2.24 -2.40
CA VAL A 425 33.03 3.67 -2.06
C VAL A 425 34.26 4.05 -1.24
N MET A 426 34.60 3.26 -0.23
CA MET A 426 35.79 3.49 0.61
C MET A 426 37.09 3.42 -0.20
N ILE A 427 37.22 2.46 -1.11
CA ILE A 427 38.37 2.36 -2.00
C ILE A 427 38.47 3.62 -2.88
N LEU A 428 37.38 4.06 -3.49
CA LEU A 428 37.37 5.28 -4.33
C LEU A 428 37.78 6.52 -3.52
N LEU A 429 37.20 6.71 -2.33
CA LEU A 429 37.55 7.83 -1.45
C LEU A 429 39.01 7.78 -1.01
N THR A 430 39.55 6.59 -0.69
CA THR A 430 40.94 6.39 -0.30
C THR A 430 41.88 6.70 -1.46
N LEU A 431 41.56 6.25 -2.67
CA LEU A 431 42.38 6.56 -3.87
C LEU A 431 42.45 8.06 -4.12
N VAL A 432 41.31 8.77 -4.07
CA VAL A 432 41.30 10.24 -4.24
C VAL A 432 42.09 10.92 -3.12
N SER A 433 41.94 10.47 -1.86
CA SER A 433 42.73 11.01 -0.74
C SER A 433 44.21 10.73 -0.86
N ALA A 434 44.61 9.53 -1.29
CA ALA A 434 46.02 9.17 -1.51
C ALA A 434 46.62 10.00 -2.68
N GLU A 435 45.90 10.17 -3.75
CA GLU A 435 46.32 11.01 -4.88
C GLU A 435 46.61 12.43 -4.42
N THR A 436 45.77 12.99 -3.54
CA THR A 436 45.98 14.35 -2.98
C THR A 436 47.17 14.42 -2.03
N ALA A 437 47.46 13.35 -1.29
CA ALA A 437 48.58 13.32 -0.33
C ALA A 437 49.97 13.18 -0.99
N THR A 438 50.04 12.64 -2.21
CA THR A 438 51.34 12.39 -2.89
C THR A 438 51.86 13.63 -3.68
N VAL A 439 51.05 14.66 -3.79
CA VAL A 439 51.44 15.87 -4.53
C VAL A 439 52.42 16.71 -3.69
N ARG A 440 53.65 16.89 -4.18
CA ARG A 440 54.65 17.75 -3.57
C ARG A 440 54.51 19.18 -4.07
N PRO A 441 54.48 20.18 -3.18
CA PRO A 441 54.54 21.61 -3.64
C PRO A 441 55.81 21.82 -4.43
N LYS A 442 55.72 22.50 -5.59
CA LYS A 442 56.92 23.04 -6.23
C LYS A 442 57.48 24.08 -5.28
N THR A 443 58.62 23.75 -4.65
CA THR A 443 59.38 24.73 -3.85
C THR A 443 59.77 25.90 -4.75
N PRO A 444 59.38 27.14 -4.46
CA PRO A 444 59.88 28.30 -5.19
C PRO A 444 61.33 28.48 -4.74
N GLY A 445 62.29 28.22 -5.60
CA GLY A 445 63.62 28.67 -5.35
C GLY A 445 64.78 27.66 -5.43
N THR A 446 64.99 27.13 -6.64
CA THR A 446 66.38 26.63 -6.96
C THR A 446 66.87 27.22 -8.28
N ALA A 447 66.08 28.05 -8.97
CA ALA A 447 66.47 28.73 -10.19
C ALA A 447 67.19 30.11 -9.94
N ALA A 448 67.15 30.60 -8.68
CA ALA A 448 67.76 31.92 -8.36
C ALA A 448 69.20 31.80 -7.80
N ILE A 449 69.69 30.59 -7.48
CA ILE A 449 71.02 30.44 -6.87
C ILE A 449 72.12 30.08 -7.91
N THR A 450 71.75 29.55 -9.07
CA THR A 450 72.70 29.21 -10.13
C THR A 450 73.17 30.40 -10.96
N ASN A 451 72.42 31.52 -11.02
CA ASN A 451 72.81 32.71 -11.79
C ASN A 451 73.68 33.71 -10.99
N THR A 452 73.95 33.44 -9.69
CA THR A 452 74.83 34.36 -8.88
C THR A 452 76.22 33.81 -8.71
N ILE A 453 76.56 32.62 -9.16
CA ILE A 453 77.88 32.03 -9.04
C ILE A 453 78.70 32.15 -10.30
N ASP A 454 78.10 32.28 -11.48
CA ASP A 454 78.80 32.42 -12.74
C ASP A 454 79.11 33.89 -13.13
N GLY A 455 78.76 34.86 -12.30
CA GLY A 455 78.97 36.30 -12.57
C GLY A 455 80.25 36.94 -11.92
N ASN A 456 81.08 36.20 -11.20
CA ASN A 456 82.18 36.77 -10.43
C ASN A 456 83.52 36.05 -10.63
N ILE A 457 83.79 35.46 -11.81
CA ILE A 457 85.10 35.02 -12.24
C ILE A 457 85.23 35.43 -13.70
N ALA A 458 85.60 36.73 -13.93
CA ALA A 458 86.30 37.23 -15.07
C ALA A 458 86.96 38.55 -14.71
#